data_808a61f2f940233c9ed4b5491b04cbf5
#
_entry.id   808a61f2f940233c9ed4b5491b04cbf5
#
_cell.length_a   1.000
_cell.length_b   1.000
_cell.length_c   1.000
_cell.angle_alpha   90.00
_cell.angle_beta   90.00
_cell.angle_gamma   90.00
#
_symmetry.space_group_name_H-M   'P 1'
#
loop_
_entity.id
_entity.type
_entity.pdbx_description
1 polymer ?
#
loop_
_entity_poly.entity_id
_entity_poly.type
_entity_poly.pdbx_seq_one_letter_code
_entity_poly.pdbx_strand_id
1 'polypeptide(L)'
;REAGRIRNLGFSFHGRKEVFDRFMELHEKYHWDFVQIEMNYVDWEHAKVPENVNADYLYEELAKRNIPATIMEPLLGGRLAKLPDAIAERMKEREPQMSIASWAFRFCGSYQNILTVLSGMSSMDPLIENVETFSHFKPLNDEEKAFLMEMANLMEDYPTVPCTACSYCMPCPYGIDIPTIFRHYNDHVNSGEIAQSCEQDHFQRLKRRYLVSYD
;
A
#
# COMPACT_ATOMS: atom_id res chain seq x y z
N ARG A 1 -15.87 26.71 5.44
CA ARG A 1 -16.38 27.26 4.17
C ARG A 1 -17.01 28.61 4.40
N GLU A 2 -18.08 28.74 5.20
CA GLU A 2 -18.81 30.02 5.42
C GLU A 2 -17.89 31.16 5.84
N ALA A 3 -16.91 30.92 6.69
CA ALA A 3 -15.93 31.92 7.11
C ALA A 3 -14.82 32.19 6.04
N GLY A 4 -14.89 31.61 4.87
CA GLY A 4 -13.91 31.78 3.77
C GLY A 4 -12.52 31.19 4.02
N ARG A 5 -12.32 30.41 5.11
CA ARG A 5 -11.01 29.88 5.50
C ARG A 5 -10.59 28.65 4.71
N ILE A 6 -11.52 27.88 4.18
CA ILE A 6 -11.30 26.71 3.32
C ILE A 6 -12.20 26.78 2.10
N ARG A 7 -11.75 26.26 0.97
CA ARG A 7 -12.55 26.10 -0.25
C ARG A 7 -13.14 24.70 -0.32
N ASN A 8 -12.31 23.69 -0.16
CA ASN A 8 -12.68 22.30 -0.27
C ASN A 8 -12.65 21.62 1.12
N LEU A 9 -13.61 20.75 1.38
CA LEU A 9 -13.73 20.00 2.60
C LEU A 9 -13.63 18.49 2.27
N GLY A 10 -12.64 17.85 2.83
CA GLY A 10 -12.45 16.41 2.71
C GLY A 10 -12.00 15.82 4.04
N PHE A 11 -11.86 14.52 4.07
CA PHE A 11 -11.34 13.80 5.21
C PHE A 11 -10.50 12.60 4.75
N SER A 12 -9.62 12.13 5.63
CA SER A 12 -8.90 10.87 5.48
C SER A 12 -9.63 9.78 6.26
N PHE A 13 -9.77 8.63 5.66
CA PHE A 13 -10.48 7.52 6.28
C PHE A 13 -9.57 6.30 6.47
N HIS A 14 -9.60 5.81 7.72
CA HIS A 14 -9.10 4.51 8.16
C HIS A 14 -10.15 3.93 9.10
N GLY A 15 -10.52 2.69 8.96
CA GLY A 15 -11.37 2.02 9.94
C GLY A 15 -12.52 1.24 9.35
N ARG A 16 -13.55 1.06 10.16
CA ARG A 16 -14.64 0.11 9.92
C ARG A 16 -15.68 0.63 8.93
N LYS A 17 -16.31 -0.29 8.24
CA LYS A 17 -17.36 -0.03 7.26
C LYS A 17 -18.49 0.86 7.81
N GLU A 18 -18.97 0.56 9.01
CA GLU A 18 -20.09 1.29 9.62
C GLU A 18 -19.76 2.78 9.87
N VAL A 19 -18.47 3.06 10.15
CA VAL A 19 -18.00 4.43 10.33
C VAL A 19 -17.95 5.14 8.98
N PHE A 20 -17.45 4.47 7.94
CA PHE A 20 -17.43 5.01 6.58
C PHE A 20 -18.85 5.32 6.08
N ASP A 21 -19.77 4.38 6.24
CA ASP A 21 -21.17 4.53 5.84
C ASP A 21 -21.80 5.75 6.52
N ARG A 22 -21.48 5.95 7.80
CA ARG A 22 -21.94 7.14 8.53
C ARG A 22 -21.40 8.46 7.96
N PHE A 23 -20.14 8.48 7.51
CA PHE A 23 -19.61 9.65 6.82
C PHE A 23 -20.29 9.86 5.46
N MET A 24 -20.63 8.79 4.77
CA MET A 24 -21.35 8.88 3.49
C MET A 24 -22.79 9.41 3.66
N GLU A 25 -23.50 9.00 4.71
CA GLU A 25 -24.82 9.59 5.07
C GLU A 25 -24.71 11.10 5.36
N LEU A 26 -23.61 11.52 5.95
CA LEU A 26 -23.39 12.95 6.28
C LEU A 26 -22.98 13.78 5.04
N HIS A 27 -22.77 13.17 3.88
CA HIS A 27 -22.41 13.88 2.67
C HIS A 27 -23.47 14.91 2.26
N GLU A 28 -24.76 14.60 2.38
CA GLU A 28 -25.84 15.52 2.07
C GLU A 28 -25.79 16.82 2.90
N LYS A 29 -25.25 16.73 4.12
CA LYS A 29 -25.12 17.88 5.03
C LYS A 29 -23.81 18.65 4.81
N TYR A 30 -22.69 17.95 4.66
CA TYR A 30 -21.37 18.55 4.67
C TYR A 30 -20.77 18.75 3.27
N HIS A 31 -21.27 18.02 2.26
CA HIS A 31 -20.83 18.08 0.86
C HIS A 31 -19.31 17.90 0.77
N TRP A 32 -18.85 16.66 1.03
CA TRP A 32 -17.44 16.31 0.89
C TRP A 32 -16.97 16.56 -0.55
N ASP A 33 -15.88 17.32 -0.72
CA ASP A 33 -15.29 17.59 -2.03
C ASP A 33 -14.32 16.46 -2.45
N PHE A 34 -13.75 15.77 -1.48
CA PHE A 34 -12.88 14.60 -1.69
C PHE A 34 -12.78 13.77 -0.42
N VAL A 35 -12.38 12.50 -0.58
CA VAL A 35 -12.05 11.60 0.54
C VAL A 35 -10.71 10.93 0.26
N GLN A 36 -9.84 10.87 1.24
CA GLN A 36 -8.59 10.13 1.15
C GLN A 36 -8.78 8.73 1.69
N ILE A 37 -8.49 7.71 0.88
CA ILE A 37 -8.64 6.29 1.20
C ILE A 37 -7.33 5.53 0.93
N GLU A 38 -7.10 4.44 1.68
CA GLU A 38 -6.11 3.43 1.31
C GLU A 38 -6.60 2.68 0.09
N MET A 39 -5.75 2.55 -0.93
CA MET A 39 -6.08 1.78 -2.12
C MET A 39 -4.82 1.30 -2.81
N ASN A 40 -4.73 0.01 -3.02
CA ASN A 40 -3.76 -0.69 -3.86
C ASN A 40 -4.37 -2.02 -4.30
N TYR A 41 -3.71 -2.76 -5.18
CA TYR A 41 -4.27 -3.99 -5.73
C TYR A 41 -4.36 -5.16 -4.73
N VAL A 42 -3.69 -5.09 -3.56
CA VAL A 42 -3.84 -6.08 -2.48
C VAL A 42 -5.03 -5.71 -1.59
N ASP A 43 -5.05 -4.48 -1.07
CA ASP A 43 -6.15 -4.03 -0.21
C ASP A 43 -7.48 -3.87 -0.97
N TRP A 44 -7.46 -4.01 -2.29
CA TRP A 44 -8.66 -3.99 -3.11
C TRP A 44 -9.69 -5.03 -2.63
N GLU A 45 -9.24 -6.26 -2.38
CA GLU A 45 -10.07 -7.38 -1.89
C GLU A 45 -9.52 -8.02 -0.60
N HIS A 46 -8.30 -7.69 -0.17
CA HIS A 46 -7.58 -8.36 0.91
C HIS A 46 -7.07 -7.41 2.00
N ALA A 47 -7.88 -6.43 2.40
CA ALA A 47 -7.51 -5.57 3.53
C ALA A 47 -7.34 -6.39 4.80
N LYS A 48 -6.09 -6.54 5.27
CA LYS A 48 -5.73 -7.48 6.37
C LYS A 48 -5.91 -6.93 7.77
N VAL A 49 -6.01 -5.63 7.93
CA VAL A 49 -6.25 -5.07 9.25
C VAL A 49 -7.73 -5.31 9.58
N PRO A 50 -8.04 -6.00 10.70
CA PRO A 50 -9.41 -6.45 11.01
C PRO A 50 -10.45 -5.32 11.05
N GLU A 51 -9.98 -4.09 11.09
CA GLU A 51 -10.81 -2.89 11.15
C GLU A 51 -10.87 -2.13 9.83
N ASN A 52 -10.04 -2.48 8.84
CA ASN A 52 -10.04 -1.83 7.54
C ASN A 52 -11.04 -2.48 6.59
N VAL A 53 -11.66 -1.63 5.79
CA VAL A 53 -12.59 -2.01 4.72
C VAL A 53 -11.79 -2.20 3.44
N ASN A 54 -12.15 -3.19 2.63
CA ASN A 54 -11.58 -3.37 1.30
C ASN A 54 -11.73 -2.10 0.45
N ALA A 55 -10.73 -1.81 -0.34
CA ALA A 55 -10.67 -0.58 -1.11
C ALA A 55 -11.72 -0.51 -2.23
N ASP A 56 -12.14 -1.66 -2.77
CA ASP A 56 -13.24 -1.77 -3.75
C ASP A 56 -14.52 -1.15 -3.21
N TYR A 57 -14.91 -1.52 -1.99
CA TYR A 57 -16.09 -0.97 -1.33
C TYR A 57 -15.99 0.55 -1.14
N LEU A 58 -14.85 1.03 -0.60
CA LEU A 58 -14.64 2.45 -0.37
C LEU A 58 -14.71 3.25 -1.68
N TYR A 59 -14.04 2.76 -2.72
CA TYR A 59 -14.03 3.37 -4.04
C TYR A 59 -15.42 3.43 -4.65
N GLU A 60 -16.15 2.31 -4.65
CA GLU A 60 -17.48 2.24 -5.23
C GLU A 60 -18.48 3.19 -4.54
N GLU A 61 -18.46 3.27 -3.21
CA GLU A 61 -19.35 4.17 -2.47
C GLU A 61 -19.04 5.65 -2.75
N LEU A 62 -17.77 6.00 -2.95
CA LEU A 62 -17.37 7.35 -3.38
C LEU A 62 -17.78 7.61 -4.84
N ALA A 63 -17.56 6.65 -5.74
CA ALA A 63 -17.91 6.78 -7.15
C ALA A 63 -19.43 6.93 -7.36
N LYS A 64 -20.27 6.18 -6.64
CA LYS A 64 -21.73 6.31 -6.67
C LYS A 64 -22.21 7.73 -6.32
N ARG A 65 -21.43 8.46 -5.52
CA ARG A 65 -21.76 9.83 -5.09
C ARG A 65 -20.98 10.91 -5.84
N ASN A 66 -20.17 10.53 -6.82
CA ASN A 66 -19.26 11.41 -7.53
C ASN A 66 -18.30 12.19 -6.59
N ILE A 67 -17.87 11.58 -5.48
CA ILE A 67 -16.89 12.13 -4.56
C ILE A 67 -15.51 11.66 -5.00
N PRO A 68 -14.59 12.55 -5.44
CA PRO A 68 -13.26 12.17 -5.84
C PRO A 68 -12.45 11.54 -4.70
N ALA A 69 -11.68 10.52 -5.00
CA ALA A 69 -10.77 9.89 -4.05
C ALA A 69 -9.33 10.39 -4.21
N THR A 70 -8.67 10.67 -3.10
CA THR A 70 -7.21 10.79 -3.00
C THR A 70 -6.67 9.48 -2.46
N ILE A 71 -5.67 8.90 -3.09
CA ILE A 71 -5.17 7.59 -2.71
C ILE A 71 -3.93 7.72 -1.82
N MET A 72 -3.98 7.10 -0.64
CA MET A 72 -2.84 6.83 0.22
C MET A 72 -2.49 5.34 0.19
N GLU A 73 -1.29 5.00 0.61
CA GLU A 73 -0.75 3.63 0.65
C GLU A 73 -0.79 2.88 -0.71
N PRO A 74 -0.55 3.55 -1.86
CA PRO A 74 -0.58 2.87 -3.15
C PRO A 74 0.44 1.74 -3.26
N LEU A 75 1.52 1.81 -2.47
CA LEU A 75 2.57 0.80 -2.38
C LEU A 75 2.53 -0.03 -1.09
N LEU A 76 1.45 0.05 -0.31
CA LEU A 76 1.29 -0.72 0.93
C LEU A 76 2.53 -0.58 1.85
N GLY A 77 2.91 0.67 2.20
CA GLY A 77 4.12 0.97 2.97
C GLY A 77 5.43 0.62 2.25
N GLY A 78 5.42 0.53 0.93
CA GLY A 78 6.57 0.14 0.11
C GLY A 78 6.68 -1.36 -0.17
N ARG A 79 5.81 -2.19 0.40
CA ARG A 79 5.81 -3.65 0.17
C ARG A 79 5.59 -4.01 -1.29
N LEU A 80 4.77 -3.24 -2.01
CA LEU A 80 4.49 -3.47 -3.43
C LEU A 80 5.58 -2.96 -4.38
N ALA A 81 6.62 -2.33 -3.86
CA ALA A 81 7.83 -2.03 -4.62
C ALA A 81 8.88 -3.15 -4.53
N LYS A 82 8.74 -4.05 -3.52
CA LYS A 82 9.67 -5.16 -3.28
C LYS A 82 8.87 -6.43 -2.95
N LEU A 83 8.49 -7.14 -3.99
CA LEU A 83 7.70 -8.37 -3.91
C LEU A 83 8.59 -9.60 -3.73
N PRO A 84 8.00 -10.76 -3.35
CA PRO A 84 8.66 -12.06 -3.47
C PRO A 84 9.20 -12.28 -4.88
N ASP A 85 10.41 -12.86 -4.98
CA ASP A 85 11.13 -12.99 -6.24
C ASP A 85 10.28 -13.66 -7.33
N ALA A 86 9.57 -14.75 -7.00
CA ALA A 86 8.70 -15.45 -7.95
C ALA A 86 7.55 -14.58 -8.49
N ILE A 87 7.02 -13.66 -7.70
CA ILE A 87 5.98 -12.72 -8.14
C ILE A 87 6.60 -11.60 -8.96
N ALA A 88 7.74 -11.06 -8.50
CA ALA A 88 8.46 -10.00 -9.19
C ALA A 88 8.92 -10.43 -10.60
N GLU A 89 9.37 -11.67 -10.75
CA GLU A 89 9.75 -12.25 -12.04
C GLU A 89 8.57 -12.30 -13.01
N ARG A 90 7.40 -12.78 -12.58
CA ARG A 90 6.18 -12.81 -13.41
C ARG A 90 5.74 -11.41 -13.87
N MET A 91 5.86 -10.41 -13.00
CA MET A 91 5.56 -9.02 -13.36
C MET A 91 6.56 -8.46 -14.38
N LYS A 92 7.85 -8.77 -14.22
CA LYS A 92 8.91 -8.36 -15.15
C LYS A 92 8.83 -9.07 -16.49
N GLU A 93 8.45 -10.34 -16.52
CA GLU A 93 8.20 -11.06 -17.77
C GLU A 93 7.09 -10.39 -18.60
N ARG A 94 6.05 -9.88 -17.92
CA ARG A 94 4.95 -9.20 -18.61
C ARG A 94 5.30 -7.79 -19.09
N GLU A 95 6.03 -7.01 -18.30
CA GLU A 95 6.52 -5.67 -18.65
C GLU A 95 7.99 -5.45 -18.21
N PRO A 96 8.97 -5.93 -18.99
CA PRO A 96 10.39 -5.92 -18.58
C PRO A 96 10.99 -4.53 -18.34
N GLN A 97 10.42 -3.50 -18.98
CA GLN A 97 10.93 -2.13 -18.91
C GLN A 97 10.32 -1.32 -17.75
N MET A 98 9.28 -1.82 -17.14
CA MET A 98 8.58 -1.10 -16.06
C MET A 98 9.04 -1.56 -14.69
N SER A 99 9.07 -0.64 -13.72
CA SER A 99 9.32 -1.00 -12.34
C SER A 99 8.15 -1.77 -11.73
N ILE A 100 8.42 -2.58 -10.71
CA ILE A 100 7.36 -3.29 -9.98
C ILE A 100 6.37 -2.29 -9.34
N ALA A 101 6.88 -1.16 -8.83
CA ALA A 101 6.06 -0.12 -8.22
C ALA A 101 5.07 0.52 -9.23
N SER A 102 5.45 0.62 -10.50
CA SER A 102 4.60 1.22 -11.53
C SER A 102 3.26 0.51 -11.72
N TRP A 103 3.22 -0.81 -11.51
CA TRP A 103 1.98 -1.58 -11.55
C TRP A 103 0.95 -1.10 -10.52
N ALA A 104 1.39 -0.85 -9.28
CA ALA A 104 0.52 -0.35 -8.21
C ALA A 104 0.05 1.08 -8.47
N PHE A 105 0.92 1.96 -8.97
CA PHE A 105 0.53 3.32 -9.37
C PHE A 105 -0.45 3.31 -10.55
N ARG A 106 -0.20 2.49 -11.55
CA ARG A 106 -1.11 2.33 -12.69
C ARG A 106 -2.44 1.74 -12.26
N PHE A 107 -2.44 0.77 -11.32
CA PHE A 107 -3.67 0.25 -10.75
C PHE A 107 -4.53 1.38 -10.17
N CYS A 108 -3.99 2.16 -9.25
CA CYS A 108 -4.70 3.27 -8.64
C CYS A 108 -5.17 4.31 -9.67
N GLY A 109 -4.29 4.71 -10.58
CA GLY A 109 -4.60 5.74 -11.58
C GLY A 109 -5.55 5.29 -12.70
N SER A 110 -5.84 3.99 -12.81
CA SER A 110 -6.74 3.45 -13.84
C SER A 110 -8.24 3.60 -13.52
N TYR A 111 -8.57 4.12 -12.36
CA TYR A 111 -9.95 4.35 -11.92
C TYR A 111 -10.35 5.80 -12.12
N GLN A 112 -11.55 6.04 -12.70
CA GLN A 112 -11.96 7.36 -13.17
C GLN A 112 -12.15 8.42 -12.07
N ASN A 113 -12.51 7.99 -10.86
CA ASN A 113 -12.85 8.91 -9.76
C ASN A 113 -11.65 9.21 -8.84
N ILE A 114 -10.42 9.05 -9.35
CA ILE A 114 -9.19 9.33 -8.61
C ILE A 114 -8.70 10.74 -8.90
N LEU A 115 -8.61 11.56 -7.85
CA LEU A 115 -8.10 12.93 -7.92
C LEU A 115 -6.58 12.95 -7.97
N THR A 116 -5.93 12.17 -7.11
CA THR A 116 -4.47 12.06 -7.03
C THR A 116 -4.05 10.79 -6.30
N VAL A 117 -2.84 10.33 -6.60
CA VAL A 117 -2.20 9.20 -5.94
C VAL A 117 -0.97 9.72 -5.20
N LEU A 118 -0.93 9.54 -3.88
CA LEU A 118 0.17 9.99 -3.04
C LEU A 118 1.36 9.04 -3.14
N SER A 119 2.57 9.58 -3.02
CA SER A 119 3.79 8.77 -3.01
C SER A 119 4.82 9.34 -2.01
N GLY A 120 5.36 8.48 -1.16
CA GLY A 120 6.37 8.80 -0.17
C GLY A 120 7.80 8.68 -0.74
N MET A 121 8.12 9.46 -1.76
CA MET A 121 9.44 9.45 -2.39
C MET A 121 10.49 10.11 -1.48
N SER A 122 11.51 9.36 -1.10
CA SER A 122 12.60 9.84 -0.23
C SER A 122 13.97 9.92 -0.94
N SER A 123 14.04 9.53 -2.23
CA SER A 123 15.23 9.59 -3.07
C SER A 123 14.86 9.91 -4.52
N MET A 124 15.88 10.17 -5.36
CA MET A 124 15.66 10.58 -6.75
C MET A 124 15.12 9.45 -7.64
N ASP A 125 15.53 8.21 -7.43
CA ASP A 125 15.14 7.10 -8.29
C ASP A 125 13.61 6.87 -8.29
N PRO A 126 12.92 6.73 -7.14
CA PRO A 126 11.46 6.66 -7.12
C PRO A 126 10.77 7.90 -7.71
N LEU A 127 11.36 9.09 -7.55
CA LEU A 127 10.79 10.30 -8.16
C LEU A 127 10.83 10.22 -9.68
N ILE A 128 11.97 9.84 -10.26
CA ILE A 128 12.13 9.70 -11.71
C ILE A 128 11.16 8.65 -12.27
N GLU A 129 11.11 7.46 -11.64
CA GLU A 129 10.20 6.38 -12.05
C GLU A 129 8.73 6.79 -11.99
N ASN A 130 8.33 7.48 -10.93
CA ASN A 130 6.95 7.94 -10.78
C ASN A 130 6.59 9.02 -11.81
N VAL A 131 7.50 9.98 -12.05
CA VAL A 131 7.31 10.99 -13.10
C VAL A 131 7.19 10.32 -14.47
N GLU A 132 8.03 9.34 -14.79
CA GLU A 132 7.94 8.58 -16.03
C GLU A 132 6.61 7.82 -16.14
N THR A 133 6.19 7.12 -15.10
CA THR A 133 4.93 6.38 -15.03
C THR A 133 3.72 7.30 -15.32
N PHE A 134 3.67 8.48 -14.70
CA PHE A 134 2.53 9.39 -14.85
C PHE A 134 2.62 10.31 -16.06
N SER A 135 3.83 10.64 -16.55
CA SER A 135 3.99 11.44 -17.77
C SER A 135 3.57 10.67 -19.03
N HIS A 136 3.71 9.36 -19.03
CA HIS A 136 3.31 8.46 -20.10
C HIS A 136 2.24 7.47 -19.61
N PHE A 137 1.29 7.98 -18.84
CA PHE A 137 0.32 7.15 -18.14
C PHE A 137 -0.45 6.23 -19.09
N LYS A 138 -0.34 4.94 -18.81
CA LYS A 138 -1.02 3.87 -19.52
C LYS A 138 -1.98 3.17 -18.55
N PRO A 139 -3.30 3.42 -18.64
CA PRO A 139 -4.27 2.74 -17.80
C PRO A 139 -4.19 1.22 -17.95
N LEU A 140 -4.42 0.50 -16.88
CA LEU A 140 -4.52 -0.95 -16.92
C LEU A 140 -5.84 -1.35 -17.61
N ASN A 141 -5.74 -2.31 -18.51
CA ASN A 141 -6.90 -2.99 -19.07
C ASN A 141 -7.42 -4.07 -18.08
N ASP A 142 -8.55 -4.71 -18.42
CA ASP A 142 -9.17 -5.70 -17.52
C ASP A 142 -8.31 -6.95 -17.34
N GLU A 143 -7.54 -7.35 -18.35
CA GLU A 143 -6.60 -8.48 -18.27
C GLU A 143 -5.43 -8.16 -17.32
N GLU A 144 -4.90 -6.94 -17.38
CA GLU A 144 -3.83 -6.48 -16.49
C GLU A 144 -4.33 -6.35 -15.04
N LYS A 145 -5.58 -5.89 -14.84
CA LYS A 145 -6.20 -5.87 -13.50
C LYS A 145 -6.40 -7.29 -12.96
N ALA A 146 -6.92 -8.21 -13.78
CA ALA A 146 -7.07 -9.61 -13.38
C ALA A 146 -5.72 -10.26 -13.03
N PHE A 147 -4.67 -9.96 -13.79
CA PHE A 147 -3.31 -10.38 -13.47
C PHE A 147 -2.84 -9.85 -12.11
N LEU A 148 -3.11 -8.59 -11.79
CA LEU A 148 -2.75 -8.04 -10.47
C LEU A 148 -3.53 -8.71 -9.33
N MET A 149 -4.80 -9.06 -9.54
CA MET A 149 -5.58 -9.83 -8.54
C MET A 149 -4.98 -11.22 -8.33
N GLU A 150 -4.51 -11.89 -9.41
CA GLU A 150 -3.76 -13.14 -9.28
C GLU A 150 -2.48 -12.95 -8.45
N MET A 151 -1.72 -11.88 -8.70
CA MET A 151 -0.50 -11.58 -7.92
C MET A 151 -0.82 -11.28 -6.46
N ALA A 152 -1.91 -10.54 -6.18
CA ALA A 152 -2.38 -10.29 -4.82
C ALA A 152 -2.73 -11.59 -4.08
N ASN A 153 -3.45 -12.51 -4.75
CA ASN A 153 -3.78 -13.82 -4.19
C ASN A 153 -2.51 -14.64 -3.88
N LEU A 154 -1.51 -14.64 -4.76
CA LEU A 154 -0.24 -15.32 -4.50
C LEU A 154 0.52 -14.72 -3.32
N MET A 155 0.41 -13.41 -3.07
CA MET A 155 1.03 -12.78 -1.91
C MET A 155 0.43 -13.28 -0.58
N GLU A 156 -0.81 -13.78 -0.58
CA GLU A 156 -1.45 -14.34 0.62
C GLU A 156 -0.76 -15.62 1.11
N ASP A 157 -0.09 -16.36 0.22
CA ASP A 157 0.67 -17.57 0.55
C ASP A 157 1.99 -17.27 1.29
N TYR A 158 2.43 -16.02 1.29
CA TYR A 158 3.65 -15.60 1.98
C TYR A 158 3.34 -15.13 3.40
N PRO A 159 3.92 -15.77 4.45
CA PRO A 159 3.65 -15.43 5.84
C PRO A 159 4.34 -14.13 6.27
N THR A 160 4.18 -13.07 5.50
CA THR A 160 4.71 -11.74 5.81
C THR A 160 3.89 -11.03 6.87
N VAL A 161 4.56 -10.18 7.67
CA VAL A 161 3.88 -9.28 8.60
C VAL A 161 3.34 -8.08 7.81
N PRO A 162 2.04 -7.71 7.94
CA PRO A 162 1.45 -6.59 7.21
C PRO A 162 1.86 -5.23 7.83
N CYS A 163 3.17 -4.97 7.91
CA CYS A 163 3.72 -3.73 8.45
C CYS A 163 3.94 -2.74 7.32
N THR A 164 3.33 -1.54 7.42
CA THR A 164 3.49 -0.43 6.48
C THR A 164 4.53 0.60 6.94
N ALA A 165 5.27 0.31 8.01
CA ALA A 165 6.26 1.21 8.63
C ALA A 165 5.69 2.58 9.06
N CYS A 166 4.39 2.66 9.37
CA CYS A 166 3.72 3.89 9.81
C CYS A 166 4.25 4.44 11.14
N SER A 167 5.03 3.66 11.87
CA SER A 167 5.67 4.01 13.15
C SER A 167 4.69 4.30 14.31
N TYR A 168 3.41 3.95 14.21
CA TYR A 168 2.45 4.13 15.32
C TYR A 168 2.80 3.28 16.55
N CYS A 169 3.57 2.20 16.38
CA CYS A 169 4.12 1.41 17.47
C CYS A 169 5.38 2.01 18.12
N MET A 170 5.83 3.18 17.65
CA MET A 170 7.05 3.84 18.14
C MET A 170 6.72 5.11 18.92
N PRO A 171 7.51 5.45 19.98
CA PRO A 171 8.61 4.67 20.51
C PRO A 171 8.12 3.42 21.26
N CYS A 172 8.79 2.29 21.06
CA CYS A 172 8.50 1.09 21.81
C CYS A 172 8.98 1.24 23.26
N PRO A 173 8.15 0.94 24.29
CA PRO A 173 8.55 1.07 25.68
C PRO A 173 9.67 0.10 26.09
N TYR A 174 9.92 -0.93 25.28
CA TYR A 174 11.00 -1.90 25.48
C TYR A 174 12.24 -1.64 24.62
N GLY A 175 12.31 -0.49 23.95
CA GLY A 175 13.45 -0.10 23.12
C GLY A 175 13.60 -0.87 21.80
N ILE A 176 12.55 -1.55 21.32
CA ILE A 176 12.58 -2.36 20.10
C ILE A 176 12.24 -1.48 18.88
N ASP A 177 13.05 -1.51 17.84
CA ASP A 177 12.70 -0.94 16.53
C ASP A 177 11.79 -1.92 15.75
N ILE A 178 10.51 -1.91 16.11
CA ILE A 178 9.51 -2.84 15.58
C ILE A 178 9.40 -2.77 14.05
N PRO A 179 9.30 -1.59 13.40
CA PRO A 179 9.20 -1.53 11.95
C PRO A 179 10.40 -2.12 11.23
N THR A 180 11.60 -1.88 11.75
CA THR A 180 12.82 -2.42 11.15
C THR A 180 12.90 -3.94 11.27
N ILE A 181 12.51 -4.52 12.42
CA ILE A 181 12.46 -5.98 12.61
C ILE A 181 11.48 -6.62 11.65
N PHE A 182 10.25 -6.08 11.52
CA PHE A 182 9.26 -6.62 10.59
C PHE A 182 9.71 -6.51 9.14
N ARG A 183 10.37 -5.41 8.75
CA ARG A 183 10.93 -5.28 7.41
C ARG A 183 11.95 -6.36 7.12
N HIS A 184 12.88 -6.63 8.05
CA HIS A 184 13.88 -7.69 7.87
C HIS A 184 13.26 -9.08 7.82
N TYR A 185 12.28 -9.35 8.65
CA TYR A 185 11.52 -10.59 8.58
C TYR A 185 10.87 -10.76 7.19
N ASN A 186 10.17 -9.74 6.72
CA ASN A 186 9.51 -9.78 5.42
C ASN A 186 10.51 -9.94 4.26
N ASP A 187 11.67 -9.29 4.32
CA ASP A 187 12.73 -9.45 3.32
C ASP A 187 13.20 -10.91 3.22
N HIS A 188 13.33 -11.62 4.36
CA HIS A 188 13.70 -13.04 4.37
C HIS A 188 12.57 -13.94 3.89
N VAL A 189 11.34 -13.66 4.27
CA VAL A 189 10.18 -14.39 3.74
C VAL A 189 10.12 -14.27 2.22
N ASN A 190 10.30 -13.07 1.69
CA ASN A 190 10.22 -12.80 0.25
C ASN A 190 11.35 -13.47 -0.53
N SER A 191 12.56 -13.57 0.03
CA SER A 191 13.69 -14.27 -0.61
C SER A 191 13.67 -15.78 -0.42
N GLY A 192 12.70 -16.33 0.31
CA GLY A 192 12.65 -17.77 0.66
C GLY A 192 13.72 -18.22 1.67
N GLU A 193 14.42 -17.26 2.29
CA GLU A 193 15.52 -17.53 3.23
C GLU A 193 15.06 -17.51 4.71
N ILE A 194 13.86 -17.98 5.01
CA ILE A 194 13.37 -17.97 6.40
C ILE A 194 14.21 -18.94 7.24
N ALA A 195 14.84 -18.41 8.29
CA ALA A 195 15.55 -19.21 9.26
C ALA A 195 14.59 -20.12 10.03
N GLN A 196 14.79 -21.42 9.93
CA GLN A 196 14.01 -22.42 10.65
C GLN A 196 14.63 -22.78 12.01
N SER A 197 15.88 -22.38 12.24
CA SER A 197 16.57 -22.56 13.53
C SER A 197 17.60 -21.46 13.76
N CYS A 198 17.97 -21.24 15.03
CA CYS A 198 19.03 -20.30 15.39
C CYS A 198 20.44 -20.74 14.96
N GLU A 199 20.58 -21.95 14.48
CA GLU A 199 21.86 -22.51 14.02
C GLU A 199 22.11 -22.26 12.51
N GLN A 200 21.08 -21.87 11.77
CA GLN A 200 21.24 -21.59 10.34
C GLN A 200 22.12 -20.35 10.09
N ASP A 201 23.02 -20.45 9.11
CA ASP A 201 23.99 -19.40 8.77
C ASP A 201 23.35 -18.02 8.54
N HIS A 202 22.18 -17.97 7.89
CA HIS A 202 21.52 -16.71 7.64
C HIS A 202 20.90 -16.10 8.93
N PHE A 203 20.40 -16.94 9.89
CA PHE A 203 19.98 -16.46 11.18
C PHE A 203 21.17 -15.88 11.95
N GLN A 204 22.35 -16.53 11.92
CA GLN A 204 23.55 -16.00 12.53
C GLN A 204 24.04 -14.71 11.89
N ARG A 205 23.90 -14.58 10.54
CA ARG A 205 24.16 -13.32 9.83
C ARG A 205 23.20 -12.22 10.24
N LEU A 206 21.91 -12.52 10.38
CA LEU A 206 20.90 -11.60 10.89
C LEU A 206 21.22 -11.16 12.31
N LYS A 207 21.52 -12.10 13.20
CA LYS A 207 21.89 -11.80 14.57
C LYS A 207 23.08 -10.83 14.61
N ARG A 208 24.15 -11.10 13.84
CA ARG A 208 25.32 -10.21 13.77
C ARG A 208 24.99 -8.83 13.20
N ARG A 209 24.10 -8.74 12.26
CA ARG A 209 23.77 -7.48 11.56
C ARG A 209 22.79 -6.60 12.33
N TYR A 210 21.83 -7.20 13.05
CA TYR A 210 20.69 -6.50 13.60
C TYR A 210 20.48 -6.65 15.10
N LEU A 211 21.06 -7.66 15.75
CA LEU A 211 20.91 -7.92 17.19
C LEU A 211 22.14 -7.58 18.02
N VAL A 212 23.28 -7.31 17.40
CA VAL A 212 24.53 -6.96 18.11
C VAL A 212 24.53 -5.53 18.66
N SER A 213 23.53 -4.71 18.33
CA SER A 213 23.38 -3.37 18.91
C SER A 213 22.62 -3.35 20.25
N TYR A 214 22.34 -4.50 20.84
CA TYR A 214 21.56 -4.66 22.08
C TYR A 214 22.31 -5.42 23.19
N ASP A 215 23.65 -5.50 23.14
CA ASP A 215 24.47 -5.94 24.28
C ASP A 215 24.90 -4.75 25.14
#